data_a10660a66cbc3390371f1ec49ff0e46a
#
_entry.id   a10660a66cbc3390371f1ec49ff0e46a
#
_cell.length_a   1.000
_cell.length_b   1.000
_cell.length_c   1.000
_cell.angle_alpha   90.00
_cell.angle_beta   90.00
_cell.angle_gamma   90.00
#
_symmetry.space_group_name_H-M   'P 1'
#
loop_
_entity.id
_entity.type
_entity.pdbx_description
1 polymer ?
#
loop_
_entity_poly.entity_id
_entity_poly.type
_entity_poly.pdbx_seq_one_letter_code
_entity_poly.pdbx_strand_id
1 'polypeptide(L)'
;MSDAEQIVYLNGAFLPMGEAKVPVLDRGFIYGDGVYEVIPVYHRAPFRMQHHLKRLQYSLDGIRLANPMDDDAWDALVRELVARQPFDDQSVYLQVTRGVAKRDHAFPKGARPTVFMMSNPLPLPSREQVERGVAAVTADDNRW
;
A
#
# COMPACT_ATOMS: atom_id res chain seq x y z
N MET A 1 -12.56 17.77 -1.21
CA MET A 1 -12.24 16.86 -0.09
C MET A 1 -10.80 17.17 0.30
N SER A 2 -10.57 17.54 1.55
CA SER A 2 -9.20 17.72 2.06
C SER A 2 -8.55 16.34 2.24
N ASP A 3 -7.21 16.26 2.24
CA ASP A 3 -6.50 15.00 2.48
C ASP A 3 -6.92 14.34 3.80
N ALA A 4 -7.28 15.14 4.80
CA ALA A 4 -7.74 14.65 6.11
C ALA A 4 -9.11 13.93 6.07
N GLU A 5 -9.95 14.24 5.09
CA GLU A 5 -11.29 13.64 4.90
C GLU A 5 -11.27 12.41 3.99
N GLN A 6 -10.17 12.18 3.28
CA GLN A 6 -10.01 11.01 2.41
C GLN A 6 -10.16 9.72 3.21
N ILE A 7 -10.98 8.80 2.71
CA ILE A 7 -11.17 7.50 3.38
C ILE A 7 -9.97 6.60 3.12
N VAL A 8 -9.46 6.02 4.19
CA VAL A 8 -8.38 5.02 4.17
C VAL A 8 -8.84 3.76 4.91
N TYR A 9 -8.09 2.67 4.73
CA TYR A 9 -8.27 1.46 5.51
C TYR A 9 -7.11 1.30 6.50
N LEU A 10 -7.43 1.01 7.75
CA LEU A 10 -6.45 0.69 8.78
C LEU A 10 -6.98 -0.44 9.67
N ASN A 11 -6.31 -1.60 9.66
CA ASN A 11 -6.52 -2.71 10.61
C ASN A 11 -7.99 -3.15 10.77
N GLY A 12 -8.75 -3.26 9.69
CA GLY A 12 -10.15 -3.73 9.72
C GLY A 12 -11.20 -2.63 9.66
N ALA A 13 -10.81 -1.36 9.64
CA ALA A 13 -11.75 -0.23 9.57
C ALA A 13 -11.45 0.71 8.40
N PHE A 14 -12.51 1.21 7.76
CA PHE A 14 -12.45 2.37 6.88
C PHE A 14 -12.75 3.62 7.68
N LEU A 15 -11.86 4.61 7.63
CA LEU A 15 -11.94 5.84 8.43
C LEU A 15 -11.30 7.01 7.67
N PRO A 16 -11.61 8.26 8.04
CA PRO A 16 -10.91 9.43 7.51
C PRO A 16 -9.39 9.35 7.81
N MET A 17 -8.55 9.76 6.86
CA MET A 17 -7.09 9.73 7.02
C MET A 17 -6.64 10.52 8.26
N GLY A 18 -7.28 11.63 8.60
CA GLY A 18 -6.96 12.41 9.80
C GLY A 18 -7.16 11.65 11.12
N GLU A 19 -7.96 10.58 11.11
CA GLU A 19 -8.21 9.72 12.27
C GLU A 19 -7.35 8.46 12.30
N ALA A 20 -6.70 8.12 11.16
CA ALA A 20 -5.84 6.95 11.05
C ALA A 20 -4.55 7.13 11.84
N LYS A 21 -4.35 6.36 12.90
CA LYS A 21 -3.19 6.46 13.79
C LYS A 21 -2.51 5.12 13.94
N VAL A 22 -1.22 5.10 13.70
CA VAL A 22 -0.36 3.94 13.92
C VAL A 22 0.49 4.20 15.17
N PRO A 23 0.55 3.26 16.12
CA PRO A 23 1.41 3.43 17.31
C PRO A 23 2.88 3.60 16.92
N VAL A 24 3.60 4.47 17.65
CA VAL A 24 5.04 4.73 17.40
C VAL A 24 5.93 3.51 17.58
N LEU A 25 5.46 2.46 18.25
CA LEU A 25 6.16 1.18 18.37
C LEU A 25 5.83 0.19 17.25
N ASP A 26 5.10 0.62 16.22
CA ASP A 26 4.96 -0.20 15.01
C ASP A 26 6.33 -0.40 14.37
N ARG A 27 6.66 -1.65 14.03
CA ARG A 27 7.97 -1.99 13.47
C ARG A 27 8.20 -1.40 12.08
N GLY A 28 7.13 -1.13 11.35
CA GLY A 28 7.21 -0.37 10.10
C GLY A 28 7.77 1.05 10.31
N PHE A 29 7.33 1.72 11.40
CA PHE A 29 7.84 3.04 11.77
C PHE A 29 9.28 3.01 12.32
N ILE A 30 9.60 2.02 13.19
CA ILE A 30 10.91 1.96 13.87
C ILE A 30 12.02 1.41 12.97
N TYR A 31 11.71 0.41 12.13
CA TYR A 31 12.72 -0.37 11.40
C TYR A 31 12.48 -0.43 9.88
N GLY A 32 11.35 0.08 9.38
CA GLY A 32 10.92 -0.21 8.02
C GLY A 32 10.56 -1.69 7.81
N ASP A 33 10.23 -2.42 8.89
CA ASP A 33 9.92 -3.86 8.85
C ASP A 33 8.50 -4.08 8.29
N GLY A 34 8.41 -4.07 6.99
CA GLY A 34 7.17 -4.19 6.26
C GLY A 34 7.39 -4.21 4.74
N VAL A 35 6.31 -4.42 4.02
CA VAL A 35 6.27 -4.45 2.56
C VAL A 35 5.13 -3.59 2.06
N TYR A 36 5.17 -3.19 0.79
CA TYR A 36 4.09 -2.43 0.18
C TYR A 36 3.84 -2.83 -1.27
N GLU A 37 2.66 -2.51 -1.75
CA GLU A 37 2.26 -2.56 -3.14
C GLU A 37 1.66 -1.24 -3.60
N VAL A 38 1.78 -0.96 -4.89
CA VAL A 38 1.07 0.14 -5.54
C VAL A 38 0.31 -0.44 -6.73
N ILE A 39 -1.02 -0.34 -6.68
CA ILE A 39 -1.93 -0.96 -7.64
C ILE A 39 -2.61 0.14 -8.45
N PRO A 40 -2.32 0.26 -9.75
CA PRO A 40 -3.06 1.16 -10.63
C PRO A 40 -4.52 0.72 -10.77
N VAL A 41 -5.41 1.67 -10.83
CA VAL A 41 -6.86 1.45 -11.03
C VAL A 41 -7.30 2.32 -12.18
N TYR A 42 -7.90 1.73 -13.20
CA TYR A 42 -8.45 2.43 -14.36
C TYR A 42 -9.96 2.20 -14.43
N HIS A 43 -10.72 3.27 -14.57
CA HIS A 43 -12.20 3.21 -14.60
C HIS A 43 -12.75 2.37 -13.43
N ARG A 44 -12.23 2.62 -12.24
CA ARG A 44 -12.54 1.90 -10.97
C ARG A 44 -12.21 0.41 -10.96
N ALA A 45 -11.49 -0.10 -11.97
CA ALA A 45 -11.05 -1.49 -12.04
C ALA A 45 -9.56 -1.62 -11.69
N PRO A 46 -9.18 -2.37 -10.61
CA PRO A 46 -7.78 -2.62 -10.28
C PRO A 46 -7.07 -3.36 -11.42
N PHE A 47 -5.96 -2.78 -11.88
CA PHE A 47 -5.20 -3.34 -13.01
C PHE A 47 -4.26 -4.44 -12.53
N ARG A 48 -4.34 -5.61 -13.18
CA ARG A 48 -3.49 -6.78 -12.91
C ARG A 48 -3.44 -7.20 -11.44
N MET A 49 -4.55 -7.13 -10.74
CA MET A 49 -4.67 -7.38 -9.29
C MET A 49 -3.94 -8.64 -8.83
N GLN A 50 -4.15 -9.77 -9.52
CA GLN A 50 -3.53 -11.05 -9.17
C GLN A 50 -1.99 -11.04 -9.25
N HIS A 51 -1.40 -10.21 -10.13
CA HIS A 51 0.05 -10.07 -10.19
C HIS A 51 0.59 -9.27 -9.01
N HIS A 52 -0.15 -8.26 -8.56
CA HIS A 52 0.19 -7.48 -7.37
C HIS A 52 0.09 -8.35 -6.10
N LEU A 53 -0.97 -9.18 -5.97
CA LEU A 53 -1.10 -10.08 -4.82
C LEU A 53 0.00 -11.14 -4.77
N LYS A 54 0.39 -11.71 -5.92
CA LYS A 54 1.55 -12.61 -5.98
C LYS A 54 2.84 -11.93 -5.58
N ARG A 55 3.07 -10.67 -5.99
CA ARG A 55 4.25 -9.90 -5.61
C ARG A 55 4.22 -9.53 -4.13
N LEU A 56 3.05 -9.18 -3.59
CA LEU A 56 2.85 -8.97 -2.16
C LEU A 56 3.23 -10.23 -1.36
N GLN A 57 2.72 -11.40 -1.77
CA GLN A 57 3.04 -12.67 -1.13
C GLN A 57 4.56 -12.95 -1.17
N TYR A 58 5.18 -12.80 -2.34
CA TYR A 58 6.63 -12.95 -2.48
C TYR A 58 7.42 -12.01 -1.55
N SER A 59 6.98 -10.76 -1.42
CA SER A 59 7.62 -9.78 -0.54
C SER A 59 7.44 -10.12 0.93
N LEU A 60 6.24 -10.58 1.33
CA LEU A 60 5.96 -11.05 2.69
C LEU A 60 6.80 -12.28 3.06
N ASP A 61 6.94 -13.24 2.16
CA ASP A 61 7.78 -14.43 2.35
C ASP A 61 9.25 -14.02 2.53
N GLY A 62 9.73 -13.05 1.74
CA GLY A 62 11.08 -12.51 1.84
C GLY A 62 11.44 -11.95 3.22
N ILE A 63 10.48 -11.32 3.89
CA ILE A 63 10.66 -10.83 5.27
C ILE A 63 10.13 -11.81 6.34
N ARG A 64 9.71 -13.00 5.96
CA ARG A 64 9.15 -14.03 6.87
C ARG A 64 7.96 -13.50 7.68
N LEU A 65 7.05 -12.81 7.02
CA LEU A 65 5.82 -12.31 7.60
C LEU A 65 4.64 -13.07 6.98
N ALA A 66 3.82 -13.71 7.80
CA ALA A 66 2.64 -14.38 7.32
C ALA A 66 1.67 -13.37 6.68
N ASN A 67 1.11 -13.74 5.52
CA ASN A 67 0.09 -12.91 4.88
C ASN A 67 -1.14 -12.82 5.80
N PRO A 68 -1.59 -11.61 6.17
CA PRO A 68 -2.72 -11.45 7.07
C PRO A 68 -4.08 -11.80 6.44
N MET A 69 -4.16 -11.94 5.12
CA MET A 69 -5.41 -12.20 4.39
C MET A 69 -5.14 -13.07 3.16
N ASP A 70 -6.16 -13.75 2.67
CA ASP A 70 -6.14 -14.44 1.37
C ASP A 70 -6.38 -13.45 0.21
N ASP A 71 -6.20 -13.94 -1.01
CA ASP A 71 -6.30 -13.12 -2.22
C ASP A 71 -7.71 -12.54 -2.44
N ASP A 72 -8.76 -13.28 -2.08
CA ASP A 72 -10.14 -12.82 -2.23
C ASP A 72 -10.46 -11.68 -1.25
N ALA A 73 -9.97 -11.78 -0.01
CA ALA A 73 -10.12 -10.73 0.99
C ALA A 73 -9.35 -9.46 0.58
N TRP A 74 -8.14 -9.59 0.05
CA TRP A 74 -7.37 -8.47 -0.49
C TRP A 74 -8.10 -7.79 -1.66
N ASP A 75 -8.60 -8.56 -2.65
CA ASP A 75 -9.32 -8.01 -3.80
C ASP A 75 -10.58 -7.26 -3.35
N ALA A 76 -11.36 -7.86 -2.45
CA ALA A 76 -12.57 -7.23 -1.90
C ALA A 76 -12.26 -5.90 -1.19
N LEU A 77 -11.23 -5.85 -0.35
CA LEU A 77 -10.84 -4.63 0.36
C LEU A 77 -10.34 -3.53 -0.58
N VAL A 78 -9.53 -3.88 -1.58
CA VAL A 78 -9.05 -2.91 -2.58
C VAL A 78 -10.23 -2.32 -3.36
N ARG A 79 -11.18 -3.15 -3.81
CA ARG A 79 -12.38 -2.68 -4.53
C ARG A 79 -13.27 -1.81 -3.66
N GLU A 80 -13.43 -2.16 -2.40
CA GLU A 80 -14.20 -1.34 -1.47
C GLU A 80 -13.53 0.02 -1.20
N LEU A 81 -12.21 0.06 -1.03
CA LEU A 81 -11.47 1.31 -0.90
C LEU A 81 -11.64 2.19 -2.16
N VAL A 82 -11.50 1.59 -3.35
CA VAL A 82 -11.70 2.27 -4.63
C VAL A 82 -13.10 2.85 -4.76
N ALA A 83 -14.13 2.10 -4.34
CA ALA A 83 -15.52 2.54 -4.40
C ALA A 83 -15.81 3.74 -3.49
N ARG A 84 -15.06 3.89 -2.40
CA ARG A 84 -15.19 5.00 -1.43
C ARG A 84 -14.52 6.30 -1.88
N GLN A 85 -13.75 6.27 -2.97
CA GLN A 85 -13.06 7.46 -3.49
C GLN A 85 -13.88 8.15 -4.59
N PRO A 86 -13.74 9.47 -4.76
CA PRO A 86 -14.43 10.21 -5.82
C PRO A 86 -13.76 10.12 -7.19
N PHE A 87 -12.65 9.38 -7.33
CA PHE A 87 -11.83 9.32 -8.54
C PHE A 87 -12.16 8.07 -9.36
N ASP A 88 -12.11 8.14 -10.69
CA ASP A 88 -12.25 6.98 -11.57
C ASP A 88 -10.91 6.27 -11.77
N ASP A 89 -9.86 7.03 -12.09
CA ASP A 89 -8.50 6.51 -12.20
C ASP A 89 -7.73 6.80 -10.91
N GLN A 90 -7.19 5.75 -10.30
CA GLN A 90 -6.63 5.80 -8.95
C GLN A 90 -5.30 5.05 -8.87
N SER A 91 -4.55 5.34 -7.82
CA SER A 91 -3.38 4.60 -7.39
C SER A 91 -3.59 4.14 -5.95
N VAL A 92 -3.83 2.86 -5.76
CA VAL A 92 -3.98 2.28 -4.41
C VAL A 92 -2.61 1.92 -3.88
N TYR A 93 -2.24 2.54 -2.76
CA TYR A 93 -1.11 2.15 -1.93
C TYR A 93 -1.59 1.19 -0.85
N LEU A 94 -0.90 0.07 -0.71
CA LEU A 94 -1.16 -0.96 0.30
C LEU A 94 0.15 -1.25 1.03
N GLN A 95 0.12 -1.22 2.36
CA GLN A 95 1.28 -1.51 3.20
C GLN A 95 0.92 -2.54 4.28
N VAL A 96 1.83 -3.49 4.49
CA VAL A 96 1.76 -4.46 5.60
C VAL A 96 3.04 -4.36 6.39
N THR A 97 2.95 -4.00 7.68
CA THR A 97 4.09 -4.05 8.59
C THR A 97 4.01 -5.28 9.50
N ARG A 98 5.10 -5.61 10.19
CA ARG A 98 5.07 -6.67 11.21
C ARG A 98 4.24 -6.31 12.44
N GLY A 99 3.82 -5.04 12.55
CA GLY A 99 2.96 -4.54 13.63
C GLY A 99 3.73 -4.05 14.85
N VAL A 100 2.96 -3.84 15.92
CA VAL A 100 3.43 -3.21 17.15
C VAL A 100 4.13 -4.23 18.05
N ALA A 101 5.34 -3.92 18.47
CA ALA A 101 6.09 -4.72 19.43
C ALA A 101 7.10 -3.86 20.21
N LYS A 102 7.56 -4.37 21.36
CA LYS A 102 8.70 -3.76 22.07
C LYS A 102 9.90 -3.69 21.11
N ARG A 103 10.65 -2.58 21.17
CA ARG A 103 11.83 -2.39 20.33
C ARG A 103 12.89 -3.45 20.67
N ASP A 104 13.05 -4.40 19.75
CA ASP A 104 14.05 -5.47 19.79
C ASP A 104 14.40 -5.86 18.35
N HIS A 105 15.64 -6.30 18.11
CA HIS A 105 16.05 -6.76 16.76
C HIS A 105 15.46 -8.13 16.41
N ALA A 106 15.21 -8.98 17.40
CA ALA A 106 14.54 -10.26 17.17
C ALA A 106 13.11 -10.09 16.66
N PHE A 107 12.63 -11.05 15.88
CA PHE A 107 11.23 -11.07 15.47
C PHE A 107 10.32 -11.28 16.69
N PRO A 108 9.34 -10.41 16.90
CA PRO A 108 8.45 -10.53 18.04
C PRO A 108 7.54 -11.75 17.90
N LYS A 109 7.31 -12.45 19.02
CA LYS A 109 6.32 -13.52 19.07
C LYS A 109 4.93 -12.91 19.22
N GLY A 110 3.98 -13.34 18.36
CA GLY A 110 2.57 -12.97 18.47
C GLY A 110 2.22 -11.52 18.09
N ALA A 111 3.11 -10.77 17.45
CA ALA A 111 2.75 -9.47 16.88
C ALA A 111 1.69 -9.67 15.78
N ARG A 112 0.72 -8.77 15.74
CA ARG A 112 -0.29 -8.73 14.67
C ARG A 112 0.17 -7.75 13.61
N PRO A 113 0.19 -8.13 12.33
CA PRO A 113 0.51 -7.20 11.24
C PRO A 113 -0.39 -5.97 11.27
N THR A 114 0.19 -4.82 10.97
CA THR A 114 -0.58 -3.60 10.66
C THR A 114 -0.81 -3.56 9.16
N VAL A 115 -2.06 -3.39 8.76
CA VAL A 115 -2.47 -3.25 7.36
C VAL A 115 -3.02 -1.86 7.16
N PHE A 116 -2.41 -1.12 6.25
CA PHE A 116 -2.84 0.22 5.85
C PHE A 116 -3.05 0.29 4.35
N MET A 117 -4.13 0.92 3.90
CA MET A 117 -4.34 1.24 2.49
C MET A 117 -4.89 2.64 2.33
N MET A 118 -4.43 3.34 1.30
CA MET A 118 -4.97 4.62 0.81
C MET A 118 -5.04 4.60 -0.71
N SER A 119 -5.86 5.47 -1.28
CA SER A 119 -5.96 5.61 -2.73
C SER A 119 -5.93 7.08 -3.12
N ASN A 120 -5.10 7.41 -4.09
CA ASN A 120 -4.94 8.76 -4.63
C ASN A 120 -5.39 8.80 -6.09
N PRO A 121 -5.71 9.98 -6.64
CA PRO A 121 -5.88 10.13 -8.08
C PRO A 121 -4.64 9.63 -8.80
N LEU A 122 -4.81 8.88 -9.88
CA LEU A 122 -3.68 8.45 -10.71
C LEU A 122 -3.19 9.66 -11.53
N PRO A 123 -1.93 10.11 -11.33
CA PRO A 123 -1.40 11.21 -12.14
C PRO A 123 -1.23 10.76 -13.59
N LEU A 124 -1.86 11.47 -14.50
CA LEU A 124 -1.64 11.28 -15.93
C LEU A 124 -0.47 12.15 -16.41
N PRO A 125 0.35 11.68 -17.37
CA PRO A 125 1.39 12.49 -17.95
C PRO A 125 0.76 13.73 -18.65
N SER A 126 1.42 14.87 -18.56
CA SER A 126 0.97 16.07 -19.24
C SER A 126 1.06 15.89 -20.77
N ARG A 127 0.27 16.67 -21.52
CA ARG A 127 0.35 16.65 -22.98
C ARG A 127 1.77 16.92 -23.48
N GLU A 128 2.50 17.84 -22.86
CA GLU A 128 3.89 18.14 -23.19
C GLU A 128 4.81 16.92 -22.97
N GLN A 129 4.64 16.20 -21.85
CA GLN A 129 5.39 14.96 -21.58
C GLN A 129 5.10 13.86 -22.60
N VAL A 130 3.84 13.77 -23.06
CA VAL A 130 3.46 12.78 -24.10
C VAL A 130 4.05 13.16 -25.46
N GLU A 131 4.01 14.44 -25.83
CA GLU A 131 4.45 14.91 -27.15
C GLU A 131 5.98 15.03 -27.26
N ARG A 132 6.66 15.46 -26.19
CA ARG A 132 8.11 15.75 -26.21
C ARG A 132 8.94 14.67 -25.49
N GLY A 133 8.30 13.79 -24.73
CA GLY A 133 8.97 12.86 -23.86
C GLY A 133 9.57 13.54 -22.61
N VAL A 134 10.38 12.77 -21.88
CA VAL A 134 11.12 13.21 -20.70
C VAL A 134 12.60 12.83 -20.87
N ALA A 135 13.50 13.64 -20.32
CA ALA A 135 14.92 13.28 -20.26
C ALA A 135 15.12 12.11 -19.29
N ALA A 136 15.85 11.11 -19.71
CA ALA A 136 16.19 9.95 -18.88
C ALA A 136 17.69 9.65 -18.95
N VAL A 137 18.22 9.13 -17.88
CA VAL A 137 19.58 8.59 -17.80
C VAL A 137 19.51 7.16 -17.31
N THR A 138 20.45 6.34 -17.74
CA THR A 138 20.64 5.00 -17.19
C THR A 138 21.69 5.04 -16.09
N ALA A 139 21.47 4.28 -15.02
CA ALA A 139 22.43 4.09 -13.95
C ALA A 139 22.34 2.63 -13.47
N ASP A 140 23.43 2.13 -12.89
CA ASP A 140 23.40 0.83 -12.25
C ASP A 140 22.44 0.84 -11.07
N ASP A 141 21.59 -0.19 -10.95
CA ASP A 141 20.70 -0.34 -9.80
C ASP A 141 21.51 -0.86 -8.61
N ASN A 142 21.80 0.02 -7.67
CA ASN A 142 22.53 -0.28 -6.44
C ASN A 142 21.61 -0.43 -5.22
N ARG A 143 20.31 -0.52 -5.42
CA ARG A 143 19.34 -0.85 -4.36
C ARG A 143 19.44 -2.33 -4.04
N TRP A 144 19.42 -2.65 -2.76
CA TRP A 144 19.46 -4.02 -2.24
C TRP A 144 18.10 -4.71 -2.37
#